data_c99592b354a356506b49fe72a816d0a4
#
_entry.id   c99592b354a356506b49fe72a816d0a4
#
_cell.length_a   1.000
_cell.length_b   1.000
_cell.length_c   1.000
_cell.angle_alpha   90.00
_cell.angle_beta   90.00
_cell.angle_gamma   90.00
#
_symmetry.space_group_name_H-M   'P 1'
#
loop_
_entity.id
_entity.type
_entity.pdbx_description
1 polymer ?
#
loop_
_entity_poly.entity_id
_entity_poly.type
_entity_poly.pdbx_seq_one_letter_code
_entity_poly.pdbx_strand_id
1 'polypeptide(L)'
;NNHVETRDLVQEMGLQYFLSNPQQALTDELLLRFKPNLMDPLPLYILLLLGLALVLPLLLRKPAMVVGVSFLVYLTAPYWNLAAQEGGVWFFNPLAWQFLFVLGGAAALWAQRDKAPETRPLMRQPLFLGSVTYLVLAGLLALSWKWPQVHDALMPLWLGEHLYPISKTNLSPVRLLHFLALAYVAAKLVPHSHWLNLW
;
A
#
# COMPACT_ATOMS: atom_id res chain seq x y z
N ASN A 1 -0.90 41.91 -3.71
CA ASN A 1 -0.22 41.39 -2.52
C ASN A 1 -0.30 39.89 -2.54
N ASN A 2 0.74 39.24 -3.11
CA ASN A 2 0.92 37.81 -2.99
C ASN A 2 1.46 37.56 -1.58
N HIS A 3 0.60 37.18 -0.64
CA HIS A 3 1.02 36.56 0.60
C HIS A 3 1.56 35.17 0.25
N VAL A 4 2.89 35.07 0.13
CA VAL A 4 3.57 33.77 0.19
C VAL A 4 3.45 33.33 1.64
N GLU A 5 2.52 32.43 1.94
CA GLU A 5 2.47 31.75 3.24
C GLU A 5 3.77 30.94 3.34
N THR A 6 4.70 31.45 4.14
CA THR A 6 5.90 30.71 4.51
C THR A 6 5.47 29.60 5.44
N ARG A 7 5.35 28.37 4.90
CA ARG A 7 5.09 27.17 5.71
C ARG A 7 6.26 26.95 6.66
N ASP A 8 5.97 26.87 7.95
CA ASP A 8 6.96 26.46 8.94
C ASP A 8 7.16 24.92 8.85
N LEU A 9 8.11 24.52 8.04
CA LEU A 9 8.43 23.09 7.82
C LEU A 9 8.87 22.40 9.11
N VAL A 10 9.47 23.11 10.06
CA VAL A 10 9.89 22.55 11.35
C VAL A 10 8.68 22.12 12.15
N GLN A 11 7.65 22.97 12.16
CA GLN A 11 6.40 22.68 12.86
C GLN A 11 5.58 21.60 12.12
N GLU A 12 5.46 21.70 10.79
CA GLU A 12 4.72 20.73 9.97
C GLU A 12 5.32 19.32 10.06
N MET A 13 6.65 19.21 10.06
CA MET A 13 7.36 17.94 10.17
C MET A 13 7.53 17.43 11.60
N GLY A 14 7.14 18.23 12.62
CA GLY A 14 7.32 17.87 14.02
C GLY A 14 8.79 17.76 14.45
N LEU A 15 9.69 18.53 13.82
CA LEU A 15 11.14 18.45 14.06
C LEU A 15 11.56 19.14 15.36
N GLN A 16 10.66 19.80 16.07
CA GLN A 16 10.98 20.51 17.31
C GLN A 16 11.62 19.59 18.37
N TYR A 17 11.13 18.34 18.48
CA TYR A 17 11.69 17.35 19.39
C TYR A 17 13.13 16.99 19.00
N PHE A 18 13.41 16.79 17.72
CA PHE A 18 14.74 16.52 17.20
C PHE A 18 15.70 17.68 17.45
N LEU A 19 15.25 18.91 17.25
CA LEU A 19 16.08 20.11 17.45
C LEU A 19 16.36 20.38 18.93
N SER A 20 15.43 20.05 19.82
CA SER A 20 15.61 20.26 21.28
C SER A 20 16.44 19.15 21.94
N ASN A 21 16.33 17.90 21.50
CA ASN A 21 17.00 16.74 22.10
C ASN A 21 17.55 15.77 21.01
N PRO A 22 18.58 16.17 20.23
CA PRO A 22 18.99 15.44 19.04
C PRO A 22 19.47 14.01 19.32
N GLN A 23 20.21 13.79 20.43
CA GLN A 23 20.73 12.46 20.78
C GLN A 23 19.60 11.48 21.15
N GLN A 24 18.63 11.98 21.93
CA GLN A 24 17.48 11.19 22.33
C GLN A 24 16.55 10.94 21.16
N ALA A 25 16.30 11.95 20.34
CA ALA A 25 15.49 11.82 19.13
C ALA A 25 16.08 10.82 18.14
N LEU A 26 17.41 10.80 17.92
CA LEU A 26 18.08 9.78 17.11
C LEU A 26 17.92 8.37 17.68
N THR A 27 18.03 8.21 19.00
CA THR A 27 17.85 6.92 19.63
C THR A 27 16.40 6.43 19.48
N ASP A 28 15.44 7.34 19.66
CA ASP A 28 14.01 7.04 19.51
C ASP A 28 13.64 6.77 18.05
N GLU A 29 14.29 7.42 17.10
CA GLU A 29 14.12 7.14 15.67
C GLU A 29 14.66 5.76 15.28
N LEU A 30 15.85 5.37 15.77
CA LEU A 30 16.42 4.04 15.58
C LEU A 30 15.57 2.94 16.19
N LEU A 31 14.91 3.22 17.32
CA LEU A 31 13.98 2.31 17.99
C LEU A 31 12.55 2.37 17.40
N LEU A 32 12.34 3.15 16.35
CA LEU A 32 11.04 3.40 15.70
C LEU A 32 9.99 4.00 16.66
N ARG A 33 10.46 4.67 17.72
CA ARG A 33 9.62 5.35 18.71
C ARG A 33 9.29 6.78 18.32
N PHE A 34 10.22 7.48 17.69
CA PHE A 34 10.03 8.81 17.12
C PHE A 34 10.12 8.75 15.60
N LYS A 35 9.30 9.53 14.94
CA LYS A 35 9.33 9.72 13.48
C LYS A 35 8.86 11.12 13.15
N PRO A 36 9.58 11.86 12.29
CA PRO A 36 9.09 13.11 11.75
C PRO A 36 7.81 12.88 10.95
N ASN A 37 6.90 13.85 10.98
CA ASN A 37 5.72 13.80 10.12
C ASN A 37 6.14 13.68 8.65
N LEU A 38 5.35 12.98 7.83
CA LEU A 38 5.61 12.66 6.43
C LEU A 38 6.68 11.57 6.19
N MET A 39 7.44 11.13 7.20
CA MET A 39 8.39 10.01 7.09
C MET A 39 7.81 8.65 7.51
N ASP A 40 6.52 8.58 7.75
CA ASP A 40 5.80 7.35 8.14
C ASP A 40 6.07 6.12 7.24
N PRO A 41 6.27 6.24 5.91
CA PRO A 41 6.53 5.08 5.08
C PRO A 41 7.86 4.38 5.39
N LEU A 42 8.90 5.10 5.84
CA LEU A 42 10.23 4.53 6.03
C LEU A 42 10.27 3.49 7.16
N PRO A 43 9.83 3.78 8.40
CA PRO A 43 9.72 2.78 9.46
C PRO A 43 8.83 1.61 9.07
N LEU A 44 7.72 1.88 8.36
CA LEU A 44 6.85 0.85 7.84
C LEU A 44 7.60 -0.13 6.94
N TYR A 45 8.35 0.37 5.94
CA TYR A 45 9.13 -0.48 5.02
C TYR A 45 10.16 -1.32 5.76
N ILE A 46 10.87 -0.76 6.74
CA ILE A 46 11.84 -1.51 7.56
C ILE A 46 11.14 -2.69 8.24
N LEU A 47 10.02 -2.44 8.94
CA LEU A 47 9.26 -3.49 9.61
C LEU A 47 8.73 -4.55 8.65
N LEU A 48 8.19 -4.13 7.51
CA LEU A 48 7.61 -5.05 6.53
C LEU A 48 8.67 -5.89 5.82
N LEU A 49 9.83 -5.33 5.50
CA LEU A 49 10.95 -6.07 4.90
C LEU A 49 11.55 -7.06 5.89
N LEU A 50 11.77 -6.65 7.15
CA LEU A 50 12.24 -7.56 8.20
C LEU A 50 11.23 -8.68 8.45
N GLY A 51 9.94 -8.35 8.56
CA GLY A 51 8.86 -9.32 8.73
C GLY A 51 8.78 -10.29 7.55
N LEU A 52 8.89 -9.80 6.33
CA LEU A 52 8.90 -10.65 5.13
C LEU A 52 10.13 -11.57 5.10
N ALA A 53 11.31 -11.06 5.46
CA ALA A 53 12.53 -11.87 5.53
C ALA A 53 12.40 -13.02 6.53
N LEU A 54 11.78 -12.78 7.70
CA LEU A 54 11.53 -13.82 8.71
C LEU A 54 10.50 -14.86 8.22
N VAL A 55 9.47 -14.42 7.51
CA VAL A 55 8.39 -15.29 7.02
C VAL A 55 8.77 -15.98 5.70
N LEU A 56 9.78 -15.49 4.99
CA LEU A 56 10.19 -15.99 3.67
C LEU A 56 10.41 -17.50 3.62
N PRO A 57 11.12 -18.16 4.57
CA PRO A 57 11.31 -19.61 4.52
C PRO A 57 9.98 -20.39 4.55
N LEU A 58 9.01 -19.88 5.30
CA LEU A 58 7.67 -20.46 5.37
C LEU A 58 6.85 -20.16 4.12
N LEU A 59 6.97 -18.95 3.58
CA LEU A 59 6.33 -18.54 2.32
C LEU A 59 6.81 -19.40 1.16
N LEU A 60 8.10 -19.74 1.10
CA LEU A 60 8.67 -20.63 0.09
C LEU A 60 8.11 -22.06 0.18
N ARG A 61 7.86 -22.55 1.41
CA ARG A 61 7.40 -23.94 1.64
C ARG A 61 5.88 -24.06 1.55
N LYS A 62 5.14 -23.11 2.14
CA LYS A 62 3.67 -23.16 2.31
C LYS A 62 3.03 -21.81 1.99
N PRO A 63 3.10 -21.32 0.73
CA PRO A 63 2.64 -19.98 0.37
C PRO A 63 1.16 -19.74 0.70
N ALA A 64 0.28 -20.71 0.43
CA ALA A 64 -1.14 -20.58 0.70
C ALA A 64 -1.45 -20.40 2.20
N MET A 65 -0.73 -21.11 3.06
CA MET A 65 -0.88 -20.98 4.51
C MET A 65 -0.45 -19.58 4.98
N VAL A 66 0.70 -19.11 4.51
CA VAL A 66 1.22 -17.78 4.89
C VAL A 66 0.27 -16.67 4.42
N VAL A 67 -0.23 -16.76 3.19
CA VAL A 67 -1.23 -15.82 2.65
C VAL A 67 -2.50 -15.85 3.49
N GLY A 68 -2.99 -17.04 3.86
CA GLY A 68 -4.20 -17.20 4.70
C GLY A 68 -4.03 -16.58 6.09
N VAL A 69 -2.92 -16.87 6.77
CA VAL A 69 -2.62 -16.27 8.10
C VAL A 69 -2.47 -14.75 7.98
N SER A 70 -1.74 -14.28 6.98
CA SER A 70 -1.55 -12.86 6.70
C SER A 70 -2.89 -12.15 6.44
N PHE A 71 -3.81 -12.81 5.73
CA PHE A 71 -5.17 -12.30 5.52
C PHE A 71 -5.97 -12.19 6.82
N LEU A 72 -5.89 -13.19 7.71
CA LEU A 72 -6.53 -13.11 9.02
C LEU A 72 -5.98 -11.95 9.86
N VAL A 73 -4.66 -11.75 9.86
CA VAL A 73 -4.03 -10.59 10.50
C VAL A 73 -4.53 -9.27 9.89
N TYR A 74 -4.66 -9.20 8.57
CA TYR A 74 -5.21 -8.03 7.88
C TYR A 74 -6.65 -7.72 8.33
N LEU A 75 -7.52 -8.73 8.46
CA LEU A 75 -8.89 -8.54 8.90
C LEU A 75 -9.00 -8.01 10.35
N THR A 76 -8.05 -8.40 11.20
CA THR A 76 -8.01 -7.93 12.59
C THR A 76 -7.24 -6.62 12.77
N ALA A 77 -6.47 -6.20 11.78
CA ALA A 77 -5.61 -5.02 11.83
C ALA A 77 -6.30 -3.72 12.29
N PRO A 78 -7.56 -3.41 11.93
CA PRO A 78 -8.23 -2.20 12.41
C PRO A 78 -8.39 -2.15 13.93
N TYR A 79 -8.41 -3.30 14.59
CA TYR A 79 -8.56 -3.41 16.05
C TYR A 79 -7.21 -3.35 16.79
N TRP A 80 -6.10 -3.55 16.08
CA TRP A 80 -4.75 -3.65 16.61
C TRP A 80 -3.83 -2.69 15.87
N ASN A 81 -3.91 -1.39 16.18
CA ASN A 81 -2.95 -0.45 15.64
C ASN A 81 -1.80 -0.27 16.62
N LEU A 82 -0.57 -0.51 16.15
CA LEU A 82 0.63 -0.28 16.94
C LEU A 82 0.74 1.23 17.20
N ALA A 83 0.56 1.63 18.45
CA ALA A 83 0.80 3.01 18.86
C ALA A 83 2.32 3.23 18.89
N ALA A 84 2.81 4.18 18.10
CA ALA A 84 4.13 4.73 18.31
C ALA A 84 3.98 5.83 19.38
N GLN A 85 4.44 5.55 20.59
CA GLN A 85 4.55 6.44 21.75
C GLN A 85 3.41 7.43 22.03
N GLU A 86 3.17 7.73 23.29
CA GLU A 86 2.18 8.63 23.89
C GLU A 86 1.37 9.51 22.93
N GLY A 87 0.25 8.95 22.40
CA GLY A 87 -0.68 9.67 21.53
C GLY A 87 -0.48 9.55 20.03
N GLY A 88 0.60 8.92 19.55
CA GLY A 88 0.86 8.76 18.11
C GLY A 88 0.42 7.41 17.58
N VAL A 89 -0.67 7.36 16.81
CA VAL A 89 -1.05 6.19 16.02
C VAL A 89 -0.21 6.15 14.76
N TRP A 90 0.27 4.97 14.38
CA TRP A 90 0.93 4.79 13.09
C TRP A 90 -0.02 5.20 11.95
N PHE A 91 0.42 6.12 11.09
CA PHE A 91 -0.38 6.55 9.95
C PHE A 91 -0.66 5.38 9.00
N PHE A 92 0.31 4.49 8.80
CA PHE A 92 0.14 3.23 8.10
C PHE A 92 0.22 2.07 9.09
N ASN A 93 -0.87 1.34 9.29
CA ASN A 93 -0.90 0.20 10.18
C ASN A 93 -0.08 -0.97 9.62
N PRO A 94 1.05 -1.36 10.23
CA PRO A 94 1.90 -2.43 9.71
C PRO A 94 1.19 -3.77 9.59
N LEU A 95 0.24 -4.06 10.49
CA LEU A 95 -0.57 -5.29 10.47
C LEU A 95 -1.51 -5.36 9.26
N ALA A 96 -1.95 -4.21 8.74
CA ALA A 96 -2.73 -4.17 7.52
C ALA A 96 -1.83 -4.25 6.28
N TRP A 97 -0.75 -3.47 6.26
CA TRP A 97 0.12 -3.35 5.10
C TRP A 97 1.00 -4.58 4.85
N GLN A 98 1.27 -5.41 5.89
CA GLN A 98 1.99 -6.66 5.73
C GLN A 98 1.32 -7.60 4.73
N PHE A 99 -0.01 -7.56 4.63
CA PHE A 99 -0.75 -8.41 3.69
C PHE A 99 -0.38 -8.12 2.24
N LEU A 100 -0.22 -6.85 1.88
CA LEU A 100 0.21 -6.46 0.53
C LEU A 100 1.63 -6.98 0.21
N PHE A 101 2.55 -6.94 1.18
CA PHE A 101 3.91 -7.47 1.04
C PHE A 101 3.92 -8.99 0.86
N VAL A 102 3.15 -9.70 1.67
CA VAL A 102 3.02 -11.17 1.57
C VAL A 102 2.39 -11.56 0.23
N LEU A 103 1.35 -10.84 -0.23
CA LEU A 103 0.76 -11.07 -1.54
C LEU A 103 1.76 -10.83 -2.68
N GLY A 104 2.57 -9.78 -2.59
CA GLY A 104 3.63 -9.51 -3.56
C GLY A 104 4.66 -10.64 -3.62
N GLY A 105 5.14 -11.11 -2.45
CA GLY A 105 6.04 -12.25 -2.36
C GLY A 105 5.43 -13.56 -2.90
N ALA A 106 4.17 -13.84 -2.57
CA ALA A 106 3.45 -15.01 -3.09
C ALA A 106 3.24 -14.93 -4.61
N ALA A 107 2.88 -13.75 -5.12
CA ALA A 107 2.70 -13.53 -6.55
C ALA A 107 4.01 -13.74 -7.33
N ALA A 108 5.15 -13.27 -6.80
CA ALA A 108 6.46 -13.50 -7.39
C ALA A 108 6.81 -15.00 -7.45
N LEU A 109 6.49 -15.76 -6.38
CA LEU A 109 6.70 -17.21 -6.36
C LEU A 109 5.81 -17.95 -7.36
N TRP A 110 4.54 -17.57 -7.47
CA TRP A 110 3.63 -18.16 -8.45
C TRP A 110 4.04 -17.86 -9.87
N ALA A 111 4.45 -16.62 -10.17
CA ALA A 111 4.96 -16.24 -11.47
C ALA A 111 6.23 -17.01 -11.88
N GLN A 112 7.08 -17.40 -10.93
CA GLN A 112 8.25 -18.24 -11.20
C GLN A 112 7.90 -19.71 -11.45
N ARG A 113 6.83 -20.21 -10.84
CA ARG A 113 6.37 -21.61 -11.00
C ARG A 113 5.60 -21.80 -12.29
N ASP A 114 4.83 -20.82 -12.70
CA ASP A 114 3.95 -20.88 -13.87
C ASP A 114 4.69 -20.33 -15.10
N LYS A 115 5.65 -21.10 -15.59
CA LYS A 115 6.45 -20.78 -16.78
C LYS A 115 5.78 -21.15 -18.10
N ALA A 116 4.53 -21.59 -18.09
CA ALA A 116 3.82 -21.92 -19.30
C ALA A 116 3.65 -20.65 -20.16
N PRO A 117 4.06 -20.67 -21.45
CA PRO A 117 3.87 -19.52 -22.31
C PRO A 117 2.37 -19.26 -22.48
N GLU A 118 1.94 -18.09 -22.03
CA GLU A 118 0.56 -17.68 -22.16
C GLU A 118 0.28 -17.32 -23.63
N THR A 119 -0.32 -18.24 -24.35
CA THR A 119 -0.57 -18.13 -25.80
C THR A 119 -1.75 -17.24 -26.15
N ARG A 120 -2.57 -16.85 -25.15
CA ARG A 120 -3.76 -16.02 -25.38
C ARG A 120 -3.39 -14.54 -25.49
N PRO A 121 -3.91 -13.81 -26.50
CA PRO A 121 -3.76 -12.35 -26.55
C PRO A 121 -4.25 -11.68 -25.26
N LEU A 122 -3.55 -10.66 -24.77
CA LEU A 122 -3.87 -9.97 -23.51
C LEU A 122 -5.34 -9.55 -23.41
N MET A 123 -5.90 -9.00 -24.49
CA MET A 123 -7.29 -8.55 -24.55
C MET A 123 -8.32 -9.66 -24.48
N ARG A 124 -7.91 -10.94 -24.61
CA ARG A 124 -8.80 -12.10 -24.44
C ARG A 124 -8.67 -12.76 -23.07
N GLN A 125 -7.81 -12.23 -22.20
CA GLN A 125 -7.67 -12.71 -20.84
C GLN A 125 -8.69 -11.98 -19.95
N PRO A 126 -9.68 -12.68 -19.37
CA PRO A 126 -10.77 -12.01 -18.63
C PRO A 126 -10.26 -11.23 -17.43
N LEU A 127 -9.23 -11.73 -16.75
CA LEU A 127 -8.65 -11.03 -15.60
C LEU A 127 -7.92 -9.74 -16.01
N PHE A 128 -7.22 -9.75 -17.14
CA PHE A 128 -6.56 -8.55 -17.66
C PHE A 128 -7.60 -7.48 -18.05
N LEU A 129 -8.58 -7.89 -18.84
CA LEU A 129 -9.66 -7.00 -19.26
C LEU A 129 -10.43 -6.44 -18.04
N GLY A 130 -10.77 -7.28 -17.08
CA GLY A 130 -11.43 -6.86 -15.83
C GLY A 130 -10.59 -5.87 -15.03
N SER A 131 -9.29 -6.11 -14.90
CA SER A 131 -8.38 -5.19 -14.20
C SER A 131 -8.27 -3.84 -14.90
N VAL A 132 -8.13 -3.83 -16.23
CA VAL A 132 -8.07 -2.59 -17.01
C VAL A 132 -9.40 -1.83 -16.91
N THR A 133 -10.53 -2.52 -17.08
CA THR A 133 -11.85 -1.90 -16.95
C THR A 133 -12.04 -1.29 -15.57
N TYR A 134 -11.69 -2.01 -14.50
CA TYR A 134 -11.74 -1.50 -13.14
C TYR A 134 -10.88 -0.24 -12.96
N LEU A 135 -9.63 -0.25 -13.45
CA LEU A 135 -8.73 0.90 -13.34
C LEU A 135 -9.23 2.11 -14.11
N VAL A 136 -9.79 1.90 -15.31
CA VAL A 136 -10.39 2.96 -16.12
C VAL A 136 -11.59 3.58 -15.39
N LEU A 137 -12.50 2.74 -14.88
CA LEU A 137 -13.67 3.22 -14.14
C LEU A 137 -13.28 3.95 -12.87
N ALA A 138 -12.31 3.43 -12.10
CA ALA A 138 -11.78 4.09 -10.92
C ALA A 138 -11.13 5.44 -11.26
N GLY A 139 -10.38 5.51 -12.38
CA GLY A 139 -9.79 6.75 -12.88
C GLY A 139 -10.82 7.78 -13.30
N LEU A 140 -11.87 7.36 -14.03
CA LEU A 140 -12.98 8.23 -14.42
C LEU A 140 -13.74 8.77 -13.20
N LEU A 141 -13.97 7.90 -12.21
CA LEU A 141 -14.59 8.31 -10.94
C LEU A 141 -13.71 9.31 -10.18
N ALA A 142 -12.40 9.08 -10.11
CA ALA A 142 -11.47 10.02 -9.51
C ALA A 142 -11.45 11.36 -10.27
N LEU A 143 -11.51 11.35 -11.59
CA LEU A 143 -11.56 12.54 -12.40
C LEU A 143 -12.87 13.32 -12.23
N SER A 144 -14.00 12.63 -11.98
CA SER A 144 -15.32 13.26 -11.82
C SER A 144 -15.39 14.23 -10.64
N TRP A 145 -14.48 14.14 -9.66
CA TRP A 145 -14.38 15.09 -8.55
C TRP A 145 -14.18 16.55 -8.99
N LYS A 146 -13.70 16.76 -10.22
CA LYS A 146 -13.60 18.12 -10.80
C LYS A 146 -14.97 18.72 -11.17
N TRP A 147 -15.99 17.88 -11.31
CA TRP A 147 -17.33 18.26 -11.73
C TRP A 147 -18.36 17.68 -10.76
N PRO A 148 -18.75 18.40 -9.70
CA PRO A 148 -19.62 17.88 -8.63
C PRO A 148 -20.91 17.24 -9.14
N GLN A 149 -21.56 17.88 -10.12
CA GLN A 149 -22.82 17.36 -10.68
C GLN A 149 -22.65 15.99 -11.36
N VAL A 150 -21.51 15.77 -12.03
CA VAL A 150 -21.20 14.50 -12.67
C VAL A 150 -20.82 13.46 -11.60
N HIS A 151 -20.07 13.88 -10.58
CA HIS A 151 -19.67 13.03 -9.49
C HIS A 151 -20.89 12.48 -8.72
N ASP A 152 -21.83 13.34 -8.36
CA ASP A 152 -23.05 12.97 -7.63
C ASP A 152 -23.95 12.03 -8.46
N ALA A 153 -23.95 12.17 -9.78
CA ALA A 153 -24.66 11.26 -10.67
C ALA A 153 -23.98 9.87 -10.77
N LEU A 154 -22.64 9.82 -10.73
CA LEU A 154 -21.87 8.58 -10.82
C LEU A 154 -21.73 7.88 -9.47
N MET A 155 -21.79 8.63 -8.36
CA MET A 155 -21.65 8.14 -7.00
C MET A 155 -22.93 8.35 -6.20
N PRO A 156 -23.94 7.49 -6.35
CA PRO A 156 -25.14 7.59 -5.54
C PRO A 156 -24.80 7.39 -4.05
N LEU A 157 -25.58 8.02 -3.17
CA LEU A 157 -25.33 8.06 -1.72
C LEU A 157 -25.05 6.68 -1.10
N TRP A 158 -25.87 5.68 -1.48
CA TRP A 158 -25.70 4.31 -0.98
C TRP A 158 -24.34 3.69 -1.31
N LEU A 159 -23.77 4.01 -2.49
CA LEU A 159 -22.47 3.52 -2.91
C LEU A 159 -21.36 4.29 -2.19
N GLY A 160 -21.52 5.60 -2.03
CA GLY A 160 -20.60 6.46 -1.28
C GLY A 160 -20.45 6.01 0.16
N GLU A 161 -21.54 5.74 0.86
CA GLU A 161 -21.54 5.29 2.26
C GLU A 161 -20.80 3.96 2.46
N HIS A 162 -20.83 3.05 1.47
CA HIS A 162 -20.13 1.76 1.55
C HIS A 162 -18.65 1.83 1.12
N LEU A 163 -18.32 2.76 0.24
CA LEU A 163 -16.94 2.90 -0.25
C LEU A 163 -16.09 3.82 0.62
N TYR A 164 -16.67 4.85 1.22
CA TYR A 164 -15.96 5.84 2.03
C TYR A 164 -16.20 5.62 3.54
N PRO A 165 -15.22 5.95 4.38
CA PRO A 165 -13.91 6.50 4.05
C PRO A 165 -12.92 5.43 3.53
N ILE A 166 -12.20 5.73 2.44
CA ILE A 166 -11.13 4.85 1.93
C ILE A 166 -9.90 5.03 2.82
N SER A 167 -9.81 4.23 3.87
CA SER A 167 -8.71 4.31 4.84
C SER A 167 -7.36 4.02 4.20
N LYS A 168 -6.41 4.94 4.40
CA LYS A 168 -4.99 4.72 4.08
C LYS A 168 -4.31 3.92 5.18
N THR A 169 -4.70 4.18 6.42
CA THR A 169 -4.10 3.56 7.61
C THR A 169 -4.26 2.05 7.57
N ASN A 170 -5.47 1.57 7.40
CA ASN A 170 -5.80 0.13 7.47
C ASN A 170 -5.89 -0.53 6.09
N LEU A 171 -5.32 0.08 5.04
CA LEU A 171 -5.31 -0.49 3.69
C LEU A 171 -6.69 -0.99 3.27
N SER A 172 -7.67 -0.08 3.09
CA SER A 172 -9.04 -0.48 2.77
C SER A 172 -9.11 -1.48 1.60
N PRO A 173 -10.12 -2.38 1.54
CA PRO A 173 -10.24 -3.39 0.49
C PRO A 173 -10.24 -2.79 -0.93
N VAL A 174 -10.84 -1.61 -1.11
CA VAL A 174 -10.83 -0.89 -2.39
C VAL A 174 -9.41 -0.50 -2.80
N ARG A 175 -8.61 -0.03 -1.86
CA ARG A 175 -7.21 0.33 -2.09
C ARG A 175 -6.36 -0.90 -2.39
N LEU A 176 -6.56 -1.99 -1.64
CA LEU A 176 -5.90 -3.27 -1.88
C LEU A 176 -6.21 -3.77 -3.30
N LEU A 177 -7.49 -3.78 -3.70
CA LEU A 177 -7.91 -4.18 -5.04
C LEU A 177 -7.27 -3.31 -6.13
N HIS A 178 -7.20 -2.00 -5.89
CA HIS A 178 -6.57 -1.07 -6.82
C HIS A 178 -5.08 -1.37 -7.02
N PHE A 179 -4.35 -1.60 -5.93
CA PHE A 179 -2.94 -2.03 -5.98
C PHE A 179 -2.76 -3.33 -6.74
N LEU A 180 -3.59 -4.34 -6.48
CA LEU A 180 -3.49 -5.64 -7.14
C LEU A 180 -3.80 -5.55 -8.63
N ALA A 181 -4.83 -4.79 -9.01
CA ALA A 181 -5.17 -4.58 -10.41
C ALA A 181 -4.05 -3.85 -11.15
N LEU A 182 -3.49 -2.79 -10.55
CA LEU A 182 -2.39 -2.03 -11.13
C LEU A 182 -1.13 -2.89 -11.27
N ALA A 183 -0.76 -3.63 -10.23
CA ALA A 183 0.41 -4.52 -10.26
C ALA A 183 0.26 -5.62 -11.31
N TYR A 184 -0.94 -6.22 -11.43
CA TYR A 184 -1.23 -7.23 -12.42
C TYR A 184 -1.13 -6.70 -13.86
N VAL A 185 -1.75 -5.56 -14.14
CA VAL A 185 -1.67 -4.90 -15.46
C VAL A 185 -0.22 -4.51 -15.77
N ALA A 186 0.51 -3.92 -14.83
CA ALA A 186 1.91 -3.57 -15.01
C ALA A 186 2.78 -4.81 -15.31
N ALA A 187 2.60 -5.90 -14.56
CA ALA A 187 3.32 -7.15 -14.77
C ALA A 187 3.06 -7.78 -16.14
N LYS A 188 1.86 -7.57 -16.71
CA LYS A 188 1.51 -8.07 -18.06
C LYS A 188 2.00 -7.15 -19.19
N LEU A 189 2.08 -5.84 -18.93
CA LEU A 189 2.51 -4.86 -19.94
C LEU A 189 4.02 -4.67 -20.01
N VAL A 190 4.72 -4.86 -18.88
CA VAL A 190 6.19 -4.81 -18.87
C VAL A 190 6.72 -6.09 -19.49
N PRO A 191 7.27 -6.05 -20.70
CA PRO A 191 7.85 -7.23 -21.32
C PRO A 191 8.99 -7.73 -20.43
N HIS A 192 9.15 -9.05 -20.36
CA HIS A 192 10.34 -9.67 -19.78
C HIS A 192 11.53 -9.26 -20.66
N SER A 193 11.97 -8.02 -20.48
CA SER A 193 13.11 -7.51 -21.24
C SER A 193 14.38 -8.20 -20.74
N HIS A 194 15.23 -8.60 -21.67
CA HIS A 194 16.58 -9.17 -21.47
C HIS A 194 17.46 -8.37 -20.48
N TRP A 195 17.05 -7.16 -20.10
CA TRP A 195 17.76 -6.27 -19.18
C TRP A 195 17.82 -6.79 -17.74
N LEU A 196 16.88 -7.64 -17.32
CA LEU A 196 16.90 -8.26 -15.98
C LEU A 196 17.78 -9.50 -15.89
N ASN A 197 18.29 -10.00 -17.00
CA ASN A 197 19.21 -11.14 -17.03
C ASN A 197 20.69 -10.74 -16.96
N LEU A 198 20.98 -9.45 -16.73
CA LEU A 198 22.36 -8.91 -16.67
C LEU A 198 22.86 -8.70 -15.23
N TRP A 199 22.12 -9.16 -14.19
CA TRP A 199 22.51 -9.10 -12.78
C TRP A 199 22.43 -10.45 -12.12
#